data_9c1864912a773d6d26ce812f8613138b
#
_entry.id   9c1864912a773d6d26ce812f8613138b
#
_cell.length_a   1.000
_cell.length_b   1.000
_cell.length_c   1.000
_cell.angle_alpha   90.00
_cell.angle_beta   90.00
_cell.angle_gamma   90.00
#
_symmetry.space_group_name_H-M   'P 1'
#
loop_
_entity.id
_entity.type
_entity.pdbx_description
1 polymer ?
#
loop_
_entity_poly.entity_id
_entity_poly.type
_entity_poly.pdbx_seq_one_letter_code
_entity_poly.pdbx_strand_id
1 'polypeptide(L)'
;MKAFARFGARHARVLTWGSITAVTLGLVLASTATGVDAHKAKTSPFSYNVDIFPLLRDNCGRCHVDGGPAPMSLLTYDQDGGAIAWAESIREMLLAGAMPPWYADPTGPAVRNNHNLNPRDLDKIITWATGGTPHGDLTIKLPAVTYRHDWAAGKPDLELPMPRPYTVGPNVMQASNEVTIPTNFTEAKWVKSVDLMPGVASMVRRAYVSVEGGPVLAVWEPGDDAVDPPSGAAFKLAAGATLRLKVDYKKSWQDEQKSLVDTSVIGLYFTEEPLSGKAIASVSIDGPKGGPDAAVPLSFSGTLKNGGRIVGLRPMLDSPYASVEVTAVAASGRKVSLLKLRNARPEWPRRYWLVDPIELPANTKIEVTLEPGDPDIGPLGKAESFALQIGLDVVPQ
;
A
#
# COMPACT_ATOMS: atom_id res chain seq x y z
N MET A 1 50.45 -84.83 29.23
CA MET A 1 50.73 -83.68 30.09
C MET A 1 51.30 -82.57 29.24
N LYS A 2 50.72 -81.36 29.26
CA LYS A 2 51.00 -80.08 28.63
C LYS A 2 49.94 -79.66 27.57
N ALA A 3 48.81 -79.09 28.03
CA ALA A 3 47.93 -78.28 27.23
C ALA A 3 46.92 -77.52 28.16
N PHE A 4 47.41 -76.74 29.07
CA PHE A 4 46.56 -75.78 29.84
C PHE A 4 47.40 -74.55 30.28
N ALA A 5 47.66 -73.67 29.39
CA ALA A 5 48.15 -72.31 29.75
C ALA A 5 48.25 -71.36 28.54
N ARG A 6 47.17 -71.08 27.84
CA ARG A 6 47.16 -70.04 26.84
C ARG A 6 45.78 -69.35 26.61
N PHE A 7 44.82 -69.47 27.49
CA PHE A 7 43.48 -68.87 27.25
C PHE A 7 43.17 -67.63 28.10
N GLY A 8 44.05 -67.26 29.07
CA GLY A 8 43.76 -66.15 29.99
C GLY A 8 44.13 -64.73 29.51
N ALA A 9 45.04 -64.59 28.54
CA ALA A 9 45.61 -63.28 28.24
C ALA A 9 44.90 -62.52 27.08
N ARG A 10 44.03 -63.17 26.29
CA ARG A 10 43.33 -62.50 25.20
C ARG A 10 42.01 -61.85 25.63
N HIS A 11 41.33 -62.34 26.62
CA HIS A 11 40.06 -61.75 27.09
C HIS A 11 40.24 -60.49 27.96
N ALA A 12 41.34 -60.39 28.72
CA ALA A 12 41.63 -59.21 29.52
C ALA A 12 41.93 -57.96 28.70
N ARG A 13 42.57 -58.11 27.52
CA ARG A 13 42.86 -56.98 26.61
C ARG A 13 41.65 -56.51 25.86
N VAL A 14 40.70 -57.38 25.49
CA VAL A 14 39.46 -57.00 24.80
C VAL A 14 38.50 -56.25 25.73
N LEU A 15 38.41 -56.62 27.00
CA LEU A 15 37.59 -55.95 27.98
C LEU A 15 38.11 -54.54 28.34
N THR A 16 39.43 -54.34 28.42
CA THR A 16 40.03 -53.04 28.66
C THR A 16 39.87 -52.06 27.51
N TRP A 17 39.97 -52.53 26.24
CA TRP A 17 39.75 -51.70 25.06
C TRP A 17 38.28 -51.34 24.87
N GLY A 18 37.37 -52.27 25.12
CA GLY A 18 35.94 -52.03 25.09
C GLY A 18 35.47 -50.99 26.12
N SER A 19 36.02 -51.05 27.33
CA SER A 19 35.70 -50.11 28.38
C SER A 19 36.24 -48.69 28.13
N ILE A 20 37.44 -48.57 27.55
CA ILE A 20 38.02 -47.27 27.18
C ILE A 20 37.24 -46.64 26.00
N THR A 21 36.85 -47.46 25.01
CA THR A 21 36.05 -46.94 23.89
C THR A 21 34.63 -46.49 24.30
N ALA A 22 34.00 -47.23 25.23
CA ALA A 22 32.68 -46.87 25.77
C ALA A 22 32.74 -45.58 26.62
N VAL A 23 33.79 -45.40 27.41
CA VAL A 23 33.99 -44.17 28.20
C VAL A 23 34.33 -42.96 27.34
N THR A 24 35.15 -43.11 26.32
CA THR A 24 35.46 -42.02 25.37
C THR A 24 34.24 -41.69 24.48
N LEU A 25 33.44 -42.62 24.02
CA LEU A 25 32.21 -42.38 23.31
C LEU A 25 31.15 -41.69 24.19
N GLY A 26 31.05 -42.10 25.47
CA GLY A 26 30.18 -41.45 26.46
C GLY A 26 30.59 -40.00 26.79
N LEU A 27 31.90 -39.74 26.87
CA LEU A 27 32.44 -38.40 27.09
C LEU A 27 32.29 -37.49 25.84
N VAL A 28 32.43 -38.01 24.65
CA VAL A 28 32.18 -37.27 23.40
C VAL A 28 30.68 -36.98 23.25
N LEU A 29 29.81 -37.91 23.53
CA LEU A 29 28.35 -37.69 23.52
C LEU A 29 27.90 -36.70 24.64
N ALA A 30 28.53 -36.74 25.82
CA ALA A 30 28.24 -35.77 26.88
C ALA A 30 28.79 -34.36 26.59
N SER A 31 29.88 -34.23 25.85
CA SER A 31 30.42 -32.92 25.42
C SER A 31 29.66 -32.32 24.27
N THR A 32 28.96 -33.10 23.43
CA THR A 32 28.07 -32.58 22.38
C THR A 32 26.68 -32.21 22.92
N ALA A 33 26.34 -32.65 24.15
CA ALA A 33 25.11 -32.27 24.82
C ALA A 33 25.21 -30.94 25.62
N THR A 34 26.40 -30.31 25.65
CA THR A 34 26.54 -28.97 26.25
C THR A 34 25.95 -27.91 25.31
N GLY A 35 24.69 -27.65 25.54
CA GLY A 35 24.13 -26.31 25.34
C GLY A 35 24.20 -25.80 23.92
N VAL A 36 23.35 -26.27 23.04
CA VAL A 36 22.58 -25.29 22.29
C VAL A 36 21.74 -24.61 23.38
N ASP A 37 22.27 -23.56 24.00
CA ASP A 37 21.42 -22.50 24.56
C ASP A 37 20.59 -22.02 23.37
N ALA A 38 19.45 -22.69 23.16
CA ALA A 38 18.43 -22.17 22.30
C ALA A 38 18.20 -20.76 22.82
N HIS A 39 18.56 -19.76 22.04
CA HIS A 39 18.41 -18.36 22.40
C HIS A 39 17.01 -18.24 22.98
N LYS A 40 16.95 -17.95 24.28
CA LYS A 40 15.68 -17.83 25.00
C LYS A 40 14.87 -16.83 24.20
N ALA A 41 13.75 -17.25 23.62
CA ALA A 41 12.95 -16.41 22.78
C ALA A 41 12.70 -15.11 23.55
N LYS A 42 13.23 -14.00 23.03
CA LYS A 42 13.13 -12.71 23.70
C LYS A 42 11.70 -12.25 23.55
N THR A 43 10.92 -12.29 24.63
CA THR A 43 9.57 -11.74 24.62
C THR A 43 9.63 -10.24 24.35
N SER A 44 8.77 -9.75 23.48
CA SER A 44 8.64 -8.32 23.19
C SER A 44 8.35 -7.52 24.45
N PRO A 45 8.98 -6.36 24.66
CA PRO A 45 8.60 -5.44 25.72
C PRO A 45 7.28 -4.71 25.42
N PHE A 46 6.80 -4.76 24.18
CA PHE A 46 5.56 -4.13 23.74
C PHE A 46 4.41 -5.13 23.79
N SER A 47 3.25 -4.67 24.27
CA SER A 47 2.04 -5.47 24.36
C SER A 47 0.96 -4.95 23.40
N TYR A 48 0.07 -5.87 22.96
CA TYR A 48 -0.98 -5.52 22.02
C TYR A 48 -1.89 -4.40 22.52
N ASN A 49 -2.47 -4.56 23.69
CA ASN A 49 -3.50 -3.65 24.20
C ASN A 49 -2.99 -2.27 24.66
N VAL A 50 -1.70 -2.15 24.98
CA VAL A 50 -1.11 -0.87 25.43
C VAL A 50 -0.36 -0.17 24.30
N ASP A 51 0.48 -0.92 23.58
CA ASP A 51 1.44 -0.32 22.65
C ASP A 51 1.03 -0.46 21.19
N ILE A 52 0.46 -1.62 20.80
CA ILE A 52 0.28 -2.00 19.39
C ILE A 52 -1.12 -1.65 18.89
N PHE A 53 -2.17 -1.91 19.65
CA PHE A 53 -3.54 -1.59 19.25
C PHE A 53 -3.73 -0.12 18.83
N PRO A 54 -3.21 0.89 19.57
CA PRO A 54 -3.31 2.28 19.12
C PRO A 54 -2.63 2.52 17.77
N LEU A 55 -1.45 1.91 17.55
CA LEU A 55 -0.72 2.04 16.29
C LEU A 55 -1.46 1.39 15.13
N LEU A 56 -1.99 0.16 15.33
CA LEU A 56 -2.78 -0.53 14.31
C LEU A 56 -4.09 0.20 14.00
N ARG A 57 -4.78 0.71 15.04
CA ARG A 57 -6.00 1.50 14.87
C ARG A 57 -5.75 2.74 14.00
N ASP A 58 -4.72 3.50 14.30
CA ASP A 58 -4.49 4.81 13.70
C ASP A 58 -3.85 4.71 12.31
N ASN A 59 -3.07 3.64 12.03
CA ASN A 59 -2.35 3.50 10.77
C ASN A 59 -2.88 2.39 9.84
N CYS A 60 -3.56 1.38 10.38
CA CYS A 60 -4.04 0.22 9.62
C CYS A 60 -5.58 0.11 9.65
N GLY A 61 -6.22 0.64 10.69
CA GLY A 61 -7.65 0.51 10.97
C GLY A 61 -8.58 1.16 9.93
N ARG A 62 -8.05 1.99 9.03
CA ARG A 62 -8.81 2.52 7.88
C ARG A 62 -9.29 1.41 6.94
N CYS A 63 -8.50 0.34 6.83
CA CYS A 63 -8.76 -0.80 5.98
C CYS A 63 -8.95 -2.09 6.77
N HIS A 64 -8.06 -2.35 7.75
CA HIS A 64 -8.02 -3.58 8.54
C HIS A 64 -8.89 -3.48 9.80
N VAL A 65 -10.18 -3.36 9.60
CA VAL A 65 -11.22 -3.25 10.61
C VAL A 65 -12.37 -4.17 10.22
N ASP A 66 -13.17 -4.60 11.18
CA ASP A 66 -14.33 -5.46 10.91
C ASP A 66 -15.33 -4.74 9.99
N GLY A 67 -15.75 -5.42 8.92
CA GLY A 67 -16.59 -4.86 7.85
C GLY A 67 -15.86 -3.93 6.87
N GLY A 68 -14.55 -3.76 7.01
CA GLY A 68 -13.73 -2.89 6.17
C GLY A 68 -13.29 -3.54 4.84
N PRO A 69 -12.50 -2.82 4.04
CA PRO A 69 -12.04 -3.28 2.73
C PRO A 69 -10.98 -4.38 2.77
N ALA A 70 -10.25 -4.54 3.88
CA ALA A 70 -9.32 -5.65 4.06
C ALA A 70 -10.04 -6.91 4.56
N PRO A 71 -9.57 -8.12 4.17
CA PRO A 71 -10.26 -9.36 4.53
C PRO A 71 -10.09 -9.78 6.00
N MET A 72 -9.28 -9.05 6.77
CA MET A 72 -9.04 -9.31 8.19
C MET A 72 -9.04 -8.01 8.98
N SER A 73 -9.50 -8.10 10.22
CA SER A 73 -9.32 -7.03 11.20
C SER A 73 -8.01 -7.20 11.96
N LEU A 74 -7.28 -6.11 12.16
CA LEU A 74 -6.11 -6.06 13.05
C LEU A 74 -6.44 -5.39 14.38
N LEU A 75 -7.72 -5.06 14.59
CA LEU A 75 -8.19 -4.33 15.79
C LEU A 75 -8.82 -5.25 16.85
N THR A 76 -8.64 -6.55 16.68
CA THR A 76 -8.94 -7.58 17.68
C THR A 76 -7.68 -8.40 17.95
N TYR A 77 -7.59 -8.95 19.15
CA TYR A 77 -6.53 -9.88 19.53
C TYR A 77 -7.13 -11.26 19.72
N ASP A 78 -7.21 -12.01 18.65
CA ASP A 78 -7.65 -13.41 18.68
C ASP A 78 -6.87 -14.25 17.67
N GLN A 79 -6.83 -15.57 17.88
CA GLN A 79 -6.11 -16.52 17.04
C GLN A 79 -6.92 -16.93 15.79
N ASP A 80 -8.21 -16.66 15.80
CA ASP A 80 -9.10 -17.09 14.72
C ASP A 80 -9.29 -16.03 13.61
N GLY A 81 -8.56 -14.92 13.69
CA GLY A 81 -8.62 -13.88 12.64
C GLY A 81 -8.14 -12.50 13.06
N GLY A 82 -7.77 -12.31 14.31
CA GLY A 82 -7.24 -11.04 14.83
C GLY A 82 -5.74 -10.84 14.60
N ALA A 83 -5.19 -9.78 15.16
CA ALA A 83 -3.81 -9.34 14.91
C ALA A 83 -2.75 -10.41 15.22
N ILE A 84 -2.99 -11.28 16.22
CA ILE A 84 -2.05 -12.37 16.55
C ILE A 84 -1.97 -13.41 15.43
N ALA A 85 -3.08 -13.74 14.79
CA ALA A 85 -3.12 -14.70 13.69
C ALA A 85 -2.34 -14.20 12.47
N TRP A 86 -2.24 -12.88 12.32
CA TRP A 86 -1.61 -12.21 11.18
C TRP A 86 -0.23 -11.63 11.51
N ALA A 87 0.32 -11.89 12.71
CA ALA A 87 1.53 -11.24 13.18
C ALA A 87 2.74 -11.43 12.24
N GLU A 88 2.94 -12.64 11.71
CA GLU A 88 4.01 -12.90 10.74
C GLU A 88 3.79 -12.16 9.42
N SER A 89 2.57 -12.19 8.89
CA SER A 89 2.23 -11.43 7.67
C SER A 89 2.35 -9.92 7.87
N ILE A 90 1.97 -9.41 9.06
CA ILE A 90 2.19 -7.99 9.41
C ILE A 90 3.68 -7.67 9.33
N ARG A 91 4.52 -8.49 9.96
CA ARG A 91 5.98 -8.32 9.95
C ARG A 91 6.53 -8.32 8.54
N GLU A 92 6.18 -9.32 7.73
CA GLU A 92 6.65 -9.45 6.35
C GLU A 92 6.24 -8.25 5.48
N MET A 93 4.97 -7.85 5.52
CA MET A 93 4.47 -6.73 4.74
C MET A 93 5.10 -5.39 5.16
N LEU A 94 5.37 -5.20 6.43
CA LEU A 94 6.04 -4.00 6.94
C LEU A 94 7.53 -3.97 6.56
N LEU A 95 8.24 -5.08 6.67
CA LEU A 95 9.66 -5.18 6.27
C LEU A 95 9.84 -4.98 4.76
N ALA A 96 8.91 -5.50 3.97
CA ALA A 96 8.89 -5.32 2.54
C ALA A 96 8.48 -3.90 2.10
N GLY A 97 7.96 -3.08 3.02
CA GLY A 97 7.39 -1.77 2.71
C GLY A 97 6.15 -1.84 1.80
N ALA A 98 5.46 -2.99 1.78
CA ALA A 98 4.25 -3.19 0.99
C ALA A 98 3.00 -2.64 1.69
N MET A 99 3.04 -2.54 3.04
CA MET A 99 2.02 -1.95 3.89
C MET A 99 2.65 -0.97 4.90
N PRO A 100 1.94 0.10 5.26
CA PRO A 100 0.73 0.62 4.61
C PRO A 100 1.02 1.10 3.18
N PRO A 101 0.03 1.13 2.26
CA PRO A 101 0.27 1.42 0.84
C PRO A 101 0.42 2.92 0.54
N TRP A 102 1.28 3.61 1.26
CA TRP A 102 1.71 5.00 1.05
C TRP A 102 3.21 4.99 0.80
N TYR A 103 3.60 5.33 -0.41
CA TYR A 103 4.95 5.07 -0.92
C TYR A 103 5.84 6.32 -1.02
N ALA A 104 5.33 7.50 -0.63
CA ALA A 104 6.13 8.72 -0.70
C ALA A 104 7.40 8.60 0.15
N ASP A 105 8.57 8.77 -0.49
CA ASP A 105 9.85 8.74 0.20
C ASP A 105 10.06 10.04 0.98
N PRO A 106 10.42 9.98 2.27
CA PRO A 106 10.64 11.18 3.08
C PRO A 106 11.84 12.03 2.62
N THR A 107 12.69 11.50 1.73
CA THR A 107 13.80 12.26 1.11
C THR A 107 13.36 13.01 -0.16
N GLY A 108 12.15 12.77 -0.64
CA GLY A 108 11.54 13.48 -1.77
C GLY A 108 10.75 14.71 -1.33
N PRO A 109 10.06 15.38 -2.28
CA PRO A 109 9.14 16.47 -1.97
C PRO A 109 8.05 16.01 -1.01
N ALA A 110 7.69 16.87 -0.07
CA ALA A 110 6.61 16.59 0.87
C ALA A 110 5.26 16.52 0.14
N VAL A 111 4.48 15.49 0.45
CA VAL A 111 3.14 15.28 -0.08
C VAL A 111 2.09 15.36 1.02
N ARG A 112 0.89 15.79 0.66
CA ARG A 112 -0.25 15.85 1.57
C ARG A 112 -0.73 14.45 1.90
N ASN A 113 -1.26 14.28 3.10
CA ASN A 113 -1.84 13.03 3.59
C ASN A 113 -0.94 11.81 3.38
N ASN A 114 0.32 11.98 3.79
CA ASN A 114 1.26 10.86 3.83
C ASN A 114 1.02 10.07 5.13
N HIS A 115 0.54 8.84 5.00
CA HIS A 115 0.27 7.93 6.12
C HIS A 115 1.38 6.88 6.30
N ASN A 116 2.60 7.19 5.90
CA ASN A 116 3.74 6.33 6.18
C ASN A 116 3.96 6.19 7.70
N LEU A 117 4.22 4.97 8.14
CA LEU A 117 4.66 4.73 9.51
C LEU A 117 6.01 5.42 9.76
N ASN A 118 6.11 6.10 10.89
CA ASN A 118 7.43 6.57 11.33
C ASN A 118 8.30 5.37 11.77
N PRO A 119 9.64 5.48 11.69
CA PRO A 119 10.55 4.36 11.99
C PRO A 119 10.38 3.77 13.38
N ARG A 120 10.01 4.58 14.39
CA ARG A 120 9.83 4.13 15.77
C ARG A 120 8.58 3.24 15.91
N ASP A 121 7.48 3.62 15.27
CA ASP A 121 6.24 2.85 15.34
C ASP A 121 6.34 1.58 14.52
N LEU A 122 7.04 1.64 13.37
CA LEU A 122 7.40 0.47 12.57
C LEU A 122 8.20 -0.54 13.41
N ASP A 123 9.25 -0.08 14.11
CA ASP A 123 10.09 -0.93 14.97
C ASP A 123 9.29 -1.60 16.10
N LYS A 124 8.38 -0.85 16.74
CA LYS A 124 7.51 -1.40 17.79
C LYS A 124 6.63 -2.54 17.28
N ILE A 125 5.97 -2.34 16.13
CA ILE A 125 5.07 -3.37 15.57
C ILE A 125 5.88 -4.61 15.17
N ILE A 126 7.02 -4.44 14.49
CA ILE A 126 7.90 -5.55 14.09
C ILE A 126 8.43 -6.28 15.33
N THR A 127 8.88 -5.55 16.37
CA THR A 127 9.37 -6.14 17.62
C THR A 127 8.29 -6.93 18.31
N TRP A 128 7.05 -6.45 18.35
CA TRP A 128 5.92 -7.17 18.90
C TRP A 128 5.61 -8.45 18.10
N ALA A 129 5.52 -8.33 16.79
CA ALA A 129 5.22 -9.46 15.90
C ALA A 129 6.28 -10.57 15.97
N THR A 130 7.56 -10.22 16.19
CA THR A 130 8.68 -11.16 16.29
C THR A 130 8.83 -11.73 17.71
N GLY A 131 8.45 -10.97 18.73
CA GLY A 131 8.72 -11.27 20.15
C GLY A 131 7.58 -12.00 20.87
N GLY A 132 6.86 -12.89 20.20
CA GLY A 132 5.82 -13.74 20.79
C GLY A 132 4.48 -13.03 21.02
N THR A 133 4.27 -11.89 20.40
CA THR A 133 2.97 -11.18 20.35
C THR A 133 2.26 -11.06 21.71
N PRO A 134 2.88 -10.52 22.77
CA PRO A 134 2.21 -10.48 24.08
C PRO A 134 0.93 -9.63 24.03
N HIS A 135 -0.14 -10.16 24.65
CA HIS A 135 -1.43 -9.47 24.73
C HIS A 135 -1.38 -8.24 25.64
N GLY A 136 -0.70 -8.35 26.78
CA GLY A 136 -0.67 -7.33 27.83
C GLY A 136 -1.71 -7.57 28.93
N ASP A 137 -2.05 -6.51 29.67
CA ASP A 137 -2.97 -6.58 30.82
C ASP A 137 -4.40 -6.85 30.35
N LEU A 138 -4.94 -8.01 30.72
CA LEU A 138 -6.29 -8.45 30.37
C LEU A 138 -7.42 -7.62 31.00
N THR A 139 -7.12 -6.77 31.97
CA THR A 139 -8.11 -5.86 32.57
C THR A 139 -8.39 -4.65 31.69
N ILE A 140 -7.48 -4.33 30.75
CA ILE A 140 -7.65 -3.24 29.79
C ILE A 140 -8.62 -3.67 28.70
N LYS A 141 -9.78 -3.02 28.67
CA LYS A 141 -10.78 -3.23 27.61
C LYS A 141 -10.52 -2.28 26.46
N LEU A 142 -10.26 -2.86 25.29
CA LEU A 142 -10.13 -2.09 24.07
C LEU A 142 -11.50 -1.66 23.55
N PRO A 143 -11.62 -0.46 22.91
CA PRO A 143 -12.85 -0.06 22.28
C PRO A 143 -13.16 -0.96 21.09
N ALA A 144 -14.42 -1.31 20.89
CA ALA A 144 -14.87 -1.91 19.65
C ALA A 144 -14.76 -0.85 18.53
N VAL A 145 -14.13 -1.22 17.43
CA VAL A 145 -13.98 -0.37 16.25
C VAL A 145 -14.62 -1.11 15.08
N THR A 146 -15.51 -0.43 14.38
CA THR A 146 -16.18 -0.94 13.17
C THR A 146 -15.90 -0.03 12.00
N TYR A 147 -15.98 -0.56 10.81
CA TYR A 147 -15.83 0.24 9.59
C TYR A 147 -16.90 1.33 9.53
N ARG A 148 -16.47 2.54 9.17
CA ARG A 148 -17.35 3.68 9.04
C ARG A 148 -17.72 3.90 7.58
N HIS A 149 -19.01 3.78 7.28
CA HIS A 149 -19.57 4.16 5.99
C HIS A 149 -19.98 5.63 6.02
N ASP A 150 -18.98 6.51 5.99
CA ASP A 150 -19.20 7.94 5.92
C ASP A 150 -18.15 8.61 5.01
N TRP A 151 -18.46 9.81 4.57
CA TRP A 151 -17.57 10.62 3.75
C TRP A 151 -16.35 11.08 4.55
N ALA A 152 -15.15 10.86 4.02
CA ALA A 152 -13.91 11.19 4.71
C ALA A 152 -13.77 12.68 5.07
N ALA A 153 -14.25 13.57 4.20
CA ALA A 153 -14.25 15.03 4.40
C ALA A 153 -15.61 15.59 4.84
N GLY A 154 -16.51 14.76 5.37
CA GLY A 154 -17.89 15.14 5.67
C GLY A 154 -18.79 15.15 4.44
N LYS A 155 -20.04 15.54 4.61
CA LYS A 155 -21.03 15.47 3.52
C LYS A 155 -20.60 16.32 2.30
N PRO A 156 -20.54 15.73 1.09
CA PRO A 156 -20.22 16.46 -0.13
C PRO A 156 -21.34 17.43 -0.53
N ASP A 157 -21.01 18.41 -1.36
CA ASP A 157 -21.99 19.37 -1.91
C ASP A 157 -22.91 18.72 -2.94
N LEU A 158 -22.43 17.68 -3.63
CA LEU A 158 -23.22 16.89 -4.58
C LEU A 158 -22.83 15.42 -4.51
N GLU A 159 -23.86 14.58 -4.42
CA GLU A 159 -23.75 13.13 -4.49
C GLU A 159 -24.26 12.64 -5.85
N LEU A 160 -23.46 11.84 -6.54
CA LEU A 160 -23.75 11.28 -7.85
C LEU A 160 -23.68 9.74 -7.77
N PRO A 161 -24.80 9.05 -7.58
CA PRO A 161 -24.81 7.59 -7.54
C PRO A 161 -24.52 6.98 -8.92
N MET A 162 -23.99 5.78 -8.94
CA MET A 162 -23.92 4.97 -10.15
C MET A 162 -25.32 4.84 -10.77
N PRO A 163 -25.44 4.98 -12.12
CA PRO A 163 -26.75 4.96 -12.77
C PRO A 163 -27.45 3.60 -12.70
N ARG A 164 -26.69 2.53 -12.47
CA ARG A 164 -27.18 1.16 -12.29
C ARG A 164 -26.31 0.40 -11.32
N PRO A 165 -26.88 -0.45 -10.45
CA PRO A 165 -26.12 -1.38 -9.63
C PRO A 165 -25.26 -2.31 -10.50
N TYR A 166 -24.05 -2.64 -10.01
CA TYR A 166 -23.18 -3.61 -10.65
C TYR A 166 -22.99 -4.84 -9.78
N THR A 167 -23.24 -6.03 -10.36
CA THR A 167 -23.18 -7.29 -9.63
C THR A 167 -21.91 -8.07 -9.99
N VAL A 168 -21.12 -8.42 -8.97
CA VAL A 168 -20.02 -9.38 -9.08
C VAL A 168 -20.53 -10.73 -8.58
N GLY A 169 -20.74 -11.67 -9.50
CA GLY A 169 -21.33 -12.98 -9.22
C GLY A 169 -20.41 -13.92 -8.41
N PRO A 170 -20.93 -15.08 -7.98
CA PRO A 170 -20.12 -16.13 -7.33
C PRO A 170 -18.94 -16.55 -8.21
N ASN A 171 -17.84 -16.95 -7.58
CA ASN A 171 -16.59 -17.39 -8.24
C ASN A 171 -15.90 -16.34 -9.14
N VAL A 172 -16.42 -15.12 -9.22
CA VAL A 172 -15.76 -14.01 -9.89
C VAL A 172 -14.97 -13.23 -8.83
N MET A 173 -13.65 -13.38 -8.82
CA MET A 173 -12.78 -12.76 -7.82
C MET A 173 -12.39 -11.34 -8.18
N GLN A 174 -12.35 -11.02 -9.48
CA GLN A 174 -11.98 -9.71 -9.98
C GLN A 174 -12.92 -9.29 -11.11
N ALA A 175 -13.29 -8.04 -11.14
CA ALA A 175 -14.11 -7.44 -12.18
C ALA A 175 -13.78 -5.94 -12.33
N SER A 176 -14.19 -5.34 -13.42
CA SER A 176 -14.14 -3.89 -13.62
C SER A 176 -15.45 -3.44 -14.25
N ASN A 177 -15.93 -2.27 -13.86
CA ASN A 177 -17.11 -1.64 -14.43
C ASN A 177 -16.81 -0.18 -14.73
N GLU A 178 -17.25 0.28 -15.88
CA GLU A 178 -17.11 1.67 -16.29
C GLU A 178 -18.47 2.23 -16.70
N VAL A 179 -18.82 3.38 -16.13
CA VAL A 179 -20.08 4.07 -16.37
C VAL A 179 -19.86 5.56 -16.56
N THR A 180 -20.79 6.19 -17.30
CA THR A 180 -20.84 7.65 -17.43
C THR A 180 -22.01 8.20 -16.62
N ILE A 181 -21.77 9.32 -15.93
CA ILE A 181 -22.70 9.96 -15.02
C ILE A 181 -22.81 11.45 -15.39
N PRO A 182 -23.95 11.89 -15.96
CA PRO A 182 -24.15 13.30 -16.23
C PRO A 182 -24.27 14.09 -14.91
N THR A 183 -23.57 15.23 -14.82
CA THR A 183 -23.63 16.08 -13.64
C THR A 183 -24.90 16.96 -13.60
N ASN A 184 -25.53 17.15 -14.75
CA ASN A 184 -26.68 18.05 -14.96
C ASN A 184 -26.40 19.51 -14.53
N PHE A 185 -25.16 19.96 -14.55
CA PHE A 185 -24.82 21.33 -14.22
C PHE A 185 -25.37 22.29 -15.27
N THR A 186 -26.06 23.31 -14.85
CA THR A 186 -26.54 24.41 -15.71
C THR A 186 -25.48 25.50 -15.89
N GLU A 187 -24.50 25.55 -15.03
CA GLU A 187 -23.37 26.47 -15.04
C GLU A 187 -22.07 25.75 -14.69
N ALA A 188 -20.92 26.35 -14.97
CA ALA A 188 -19.64 25.77 -14.62
C ALA A 188 -19.47 25.73 -13.09
N LYS A 189 -18.89 24.65 -12.55
CA LYS A 189 -18.58 24.46 -11.14
C LYS A 189 -17.09 24.27 -10.92
N TRP A 190 -16.58 24.81 -9.83
CA TRP A 190 -15.24 24.58 -9.36
C TRP A 190 -15.25 23.47 -8.31
N VAL A 191 -14.47 22.42 -8.56
CA VAL A 191 -14.39 21.22 -7.71
C VAL A 191 -12.99 21.16 -7.10
N LYS A 192 -12.92 21.21 -5.78
CA LYS A 192 -11.67 21.11 -5.04
C LYS A 192 -11.31 19.67 -4.69
N SER A 193 -12.31 18.82 -4.42
CA SER A 193 -12.07 17.44 -4.03
C SER A 193 -13.17 16.53 -4.53
N VAL A 194 -12.83 15.26 -4.69
CA VAL A 194 -13.75 14.19 -5.09
C VAL A 194 -13.48 12.97 -4.22
N ASP A 195 -14.54 12.38 -3.70
CA ASP A 195 -14.50 11.15 -2.88
C ASP A 195 -15.42 10.10 -3.49
N LEU A 196 -15.27 8.86 -3.05
CA LEU A 196 -16.15 7.75 -3.40
C LEU A 196 -16.65 7.07 -2.13
N MET A 197 -17.96 6.93 -2.02
CA MET A 197 -18.60 6.06 -1.04
C MET A 197 -18.86 4.70 -1.70
N PRO A 198 -18.11 3.63 -1.36
CA PRO A 198 -18.34 2.32 -1.93
C PRO A 198 -19.66 1.73 -1.44
N GLY A 199 -20.43 1.11 -2.33
CA GLY A 199 -21.63 0.38 -1.92
C GLY A 199 -21.30 -0.89 -1.14
N VAL A 200 -20.17 -1.54 -1.46
CA VAL A 200 -19.63 -2.71 -0.74
C VAL A 200 -18.13 -2.52 -0.51
N ALA A 201 -17.75 -2.10 0.69
CA ALA A 201 -16.35 -1.78 1.03
C ALA A 201 -15.40 -2.97 0.84
N SER A 202 -15.82 -4.20 1.18
CA SER A 202 -14.98 -5.40 1.05
C SER A 202 -14.63 -5.79 -0.39
N MET A 203 -15.32 -5.21 -1.39
CA MET A 203 -15.17 -5.58 -2.78
C MET A 203 -14.62 -4.45 -3.65
N VAL A 204 -14.96 -3.19 -3.36
CA VAL A 204 -14.49 -2.02 -4.13
C VAL A 204 -13.02 -1.78 -3.83
N ARG A 205 -12.17 -2.01 -4.83
CA ARG A 205 -10.72 -1.97 -4.65
C ARG A 205 -10.12 -0.61 -4.97
N ARG A 206 -10.61 0.03 -6.02
CA ARG A 206 -10.20 1.38 -6.43
C ARG A 206 -11.20 1.96 -7.41
N ALA A 207 -11.18 3.26 -7.55
CA ALA A 207 -11.99 3.95 -8.55
C ALA A 207 -11.22 5.10 -9.21
N TYR A 208 -11.54 5.33 -10.48
CA TYR A 208 -11.06 6.46 -11.24
C TYR A 208 -12.25 7.32 -11.62
N VAL A 209 -12.20 8.58 -11.22
CA VAL A 209 -13.21 9.57 -11.61
C VAL A 209 -12.55 10.59 -12.52
N SER A 210 -13.06 10.74 -13.73
CA SER A 210 -12.56 11.74 -14.69
C SER A 210 -13.72 12.47 -15.36
N VAL A 211 -13.44 13.64 -15.89
CA VAL A 211 -14.35 14.31 -16.83
C VAL A 211 -14.22 13.62 -18.17
N GLU A 212 -15.31 13.33 -18.85
CA GLU A 212 -15.27 12.77 -20.19
C GLU A 212 -14.53 13.71 -21.16
N GLY A 213 -13.42 13.22 -21.74
CA GLY A 213 -12.51 14.04 -22.55
C GLY A 213 -11.72 15.12 -21.79
N GLY A 214 -11.69 15.05 -20.47
CA GLY A 214 -11.08 16.05 -19.59
C GLY A 214 -10.12 15.46 -18.54
N PRO A 215 -9.85 16.21 -17.47
CA PRO A 215 -8.91 15.79 -16.44
C PRO A 215 -9.41 14.62 -15.59
N VAL A 216 -8.45 13.88 -15.00
CA VAL A 216 -8.72 12.93 -13.92
C VAL A 216 -8.98 13.72 -12.64
N LEU A 217 -10.16 13.58 -12.06
CA LEU A 217 -10.57 14.28 -10.85
C LEU A 217 -10.12 13.55 -9.60
N ALA A 218 -10.25 12.21 -9.57
CA ALA A 218 -9.81 11.38 -8.47
C ALA A 218 -9.23 10.05 -8.95
N VAL A 219 -8.23 9.58 -8.23
CA VAL A 219 -7.83 8.18 -8.11
C VAL A 219 -8.11 7.84 -6.66
N TRP A 220 -9.13 7.05 -6.44
CA TRP A 220 -9.62 6.73 -5.10
C TRP A 220 -9.27 5.28 -4.74
N GLU A 221 -8.86 5.08 -3.52
CA GLU A 221 -8.59 3.78 -2.91
C GLU A 221 -9.19 3.71 -1.50
N PRO A 222 -9.50 2.50 -1.01
CA PRO A 222 -9.95 2.33 0.36
C PRO A 222 -8.96 2.96 1.37
N GLY A 223 -9.50 3.73 2.29
CA GLY A 223 -8.70 4.43 3.31
C GLY A 223 -8.10 5.76 2.85
N ASP A 224 -8.36 6.20 1.61
CA ASP A 224 -8.01 7.55 1.18
C ASP A 224 -8.87 8.61 1.87
N ASP A 225 -8.28 9.79 2.02
CA ASP A 225 -9.00 11.00 2.40
C ASP A 225 -9.33 11.81 1.14
N ALA A 226 -10.46 12.49 1.14
CA ALA A 226 -10.80 13.46 0.10
C ALA A 226 -9.96 14.73 0.28
N VAL A 227 -8.73 14.71 -0.21
CA VAL A 227 -7.74 15.78 0.01
C VAL A 227 -7.90 16.91 -0.97
N ASP A 228 -7.97 18.14 -0.45
CA ASP A 228 -7.96 19.33 -1.28
C ASP A 228 -6.60 19.54 -1.95
N PRO A 229 -6.56 19.96 -3.23
CA PRO A 229 -5.33 20.39 -3.88
C PRO A 229 -4.65 21.53 -3.13
N PRO A 230 -3.34 21.71 -3.26
CA PRO A 230 -2.62 22.79 -2.57
C PRO A 230 -2.98 24.17 -3.14
N SER A 231 -2.80 25.19 -2.33
CA SER A 231 -2.86 26.61 -2.73
C SER A 231 -4.16 27.03 -3.44
N GLY A 232 -5.29 26.45 -3.01
CA GLY A 232 -6.61 26.79 -3.56
C GLY A 232 -6.79 26.39 -5.03
N ALA A 233 -5.95 25.49 -5.58
CA ALA A 233 -6.14 24.96 -6.93
C ALA A 233 -7.43 24.12 -7.00
N ALA A 234 -8.11 24.13 -8.14
CA ALA A 234 -9.35 23.39 -8.33
C ALA A 234 -9.51 22.95 -9.79
N PHE A 235 -10.35 21.96 -10.00
CA PHE A 235 -10.81 21.55 -11.33
C PHE A 235 -12.02 22.40 -11.74
N LYS A 236 -12.16 22.67 -13.02
CA LYS A 236 -13.34 23.34 -13.58
C LYS A 236 -14.16 22.35 -14.38
N LEU A 237 -15.40 22.12 -13.98
CA LEU A 237 -16.37 21.34 -14.71
C LEU A 237 -17.30 22.30 -15.45
N ALA A 238 -17.43 22.13 -16.76
CA ALA A 238 -18.34 22.94 -17.58
C ALA A 238 -19.81 22.62 -17.26
N ALA A 239 -20.71 23.50 -17.67
CA ALA A 239 -22.13 23.18 -17.73
C ALA A 239 -22.34 21.92 -18.60
N GLY A 240 -23.20 21.01 -18.18
CA GLY A 240 -23.47 19.74 -18.86
C GLY A 240 -22.31 18.71 -18.81
N ALA A 241 -21.28 18.94 -17.99
CA ALA A 241 -20.17 17.98 -17.86
C ALA A 241 -20.67 16.58 -17.50
N THR A 242 -20.06 15.57 -18.13
CA THR A 242 -20.29 14.15 -17.84
C THR A 242 -19.05 13.59 -17.16
N LEU A 243 -19.24 12.87 -16.07
CA LEU A 243 -18.17 12.14 -15.41
C LEU A 243 -18.09 10.71 -15.93
N ARG A 244 -16.88 10.18 -16.00
CA ARG A 244 -16.60 8.78 -16.22
C ARG A 244 -16.11 8.19 -14.90
N LEU A 245 -16.82 7.18 -14.41
CA LEU A 245 -16.45 6.40 -13.24
C LEU A 245 -16.04 5.00 -13.69
N LYS A 246 -14.79 4.63 -13.45
CA LYS A 246 -14.30 3.26 -13.56
C LYS A 246 -14.06 2.73 -12.15
N VAL A 247 -14.67 1.60 -11.82
CA VAL A 247 -14.48 0.90 -10.53
C VAL A 247 -13.86 -0.46 -10.79
N ASP A 248 -12.78 -0.77 -10.09
CA ASP A 248 -12.17 -2.09 -10.09
C ASP A 248 -12.54 -2.81 -8.79
N TYR A 249 -13.02 -4.04 -8.93
CA TYR A 249 -13.50 -4.89 -7.85
C TYR A 249 -12.55 -6.05 -7.62
N LYS A 250 -12.30 -6.38 -6.35
CA LYS A 250 -11.55 -7.56 -5.93
C LYS A 250 -12.17 -8.11 -4.65
N LYS A 251 -12.78 -9.29 -4.74
CA LYS A 251 -13.30 -10.00 -3.57
C LYS A 251 -12.17 -10.62 -2.75
N SER A 252 -12.43 -10.78 -1.45
CA SER A 252 -11.66 -11.68 -0.60
C SER A 252 -12.11 -13.14 -0.80
N TRP A 253 -11.32 -14.09 -0.29
CA TRP A 253 -11.71 -15.51 -0.28
C TRP A 253 -13.02 -15.76 0.51
N GLN A 254 -13.33 -14.93 1.51
CA GLN A 254 -14.55 -15.02 2.31
C GLN A 254 -15.81 -14.71 1.50
N ASP A 255 -15.66 -13.99 0.41
CA ASP A 255 -16.73 -13.54 -0.47
C ASP A 255 -16.78 -14.30 -1.81
N GLU A 256 -15.91 -15.29 -2.01
CA GLU A 256 -15.78 -16.02 -3.27
C GLU A 256 -17.11 -16.55 -3.78
N GLN A 257 -17.88 -17.21 -2.90
CA GLN A 257 -19.17 -17.83 -3.24
C GLN A 257 -20.35 -16.85 -3.19
N LYS A 258 -20.14 -15.60 -2.80
CA LYS A 258 -21.20 -14.61 -2.66
C LYS A 258 -21.42 -13.83 -3.96
N SER A 259 -22.67 -13.46 -4.21
CA SER A 259 -23.01 -12.42 -5.18
C SER A 259 -23.07 -11.09 -4.45
N LEU A 260 -22.24 -10.13 -4.83
CA LEU A 260 -22.17 -8.81 -4.21
C LEU A 260 -22.60 -7.75 -5.21
N VAL A 261 -23.39 -6.78 -4.75
CA VAL A 261 -23.99 -5.73 -5.59
C VAL A 261 -23.45 -4.38 -5.15
N ASP A 262 -22.73 -3.71 -6.03
CA ASP A 262 -22.21 -2.37 -5.78
C ASP A 262 -23.15 -1.28 -6.27
N THR A 263 -23.26 -0.25 -5.45
CA THR A 263 -24.01 0.99 -5.69
C THR A 263 -23.19 2.21 -5.27
N SER A 264 -21.91 2.22 -5.63
CA SER A 264 -20.99 3.32 -5.26
C SER A 264 -21.53 4.70 -5.65
N VAL A 265 -21.20 5.69 -4.85
CA VAL A 265 -21.61 7.08 -5.01
C VAL A 265 -20.36 7.97 -5.08
N ILE A 266 -20.31 8.86 -6.06
CA ILE A 266 -19.28 9.92 -6.14
C ILE A 266 -19.75 11.11 -5.32
N GLY A 267 -18.89 11.64 -4.45
CA GLY A 267 -19.07 12.89 -3.74
C GLY A 267 -18.22 14.00 -4.36
N LEU A 268 -18.83 15.13 -4.71
CA LEU A 268 -18.12 16.30 -5.20
C LEU A 268 -18.14 17.40 -4.14
N TYR A 269 -16.98 17.99 -3.87
CA TYR A 269 -16.81 19.12 -2.97
C TYR A 269 -16.47 20.36 -3.78
N PHE A 270 -17.34 21.38 -3.69
CA PHE A 270 -17.19 22.61 -4.45
C PHE A 270 -16.33 23.63 -3.74
N THR A 271 -15.86 24.58 -4.51
CA THR A 271 -15.14 25.76 -4.03
C THR A 271 -15.48 26.96 -4.91
N GLU A 272 -15.07 28.13 -4.50
CA GLU A 272 -15.10 29.33 -5.33
C GLU A 272 -14.02 29.24 -6.43
N GLU A 273 -14.13 30.10 -7.41
CA GLU A 273 -13.11 30.24 -8.44
C GLU A 273 -11.75 30.58 -7.81
N PRO A 274 -10.68 29.81 -8.15
CA PRO A 274 -9.34 30.15 -7.71
C PRO A 274 -8.94 31.57 -8.11
N LEU A 275 -8.18 32.26 -7.25
CA LEU A 275 -7.71 33.63 -7.52
C LEU A 275 -6.93 33.75 -8.85
N SER A 276 -6.31 32.67 -9.32
CA SER A 276 -5.65 32.60 -10.62
C SER A 276 -6.63 32.57 -11.79
N GLY A 277 -7.91 32.27 -11.56
CA GLY A 277 -8.89 31.99 -12.61
C GLY A 277 -8.59 30.73 -13.45
N LYS A 278 -7.59 29.94 -13.06
CA LYS A 278 -7.07 28.83 -13.85
C LYS A 278 -7.34 27.48 -13.20
N ALA A 279 -7.85 26.55 -13.99
CA ALA A 279 -8.17 25.20 -13.55
C ALA A 279 -6.93 24.28 -13.61
N ILE A 280 -6.96 23.24 -12.76
CA ILE A 280 -6.01 22.14 -12.88
C ILE A 280 -6.23 21.44 -14.21
N ALA A 281 -5.15 21.29 -14.96
CA ALA A 281 -5.06 20.47 -16.17
C ALA A 281 -4.22 19.22 -15.90
N SER A 282 -4.53 18.13 -16.58
CA SER A 282 -3.75 16.90 -16.52
C SER A 282 -2.83 16.78 -17.73
N VAL A 283 -1.55 16.53 -17.47
CA VAL A 283 -0.53 16.25 -18.50
C VAL A 283 0.04 14.86 -18.23
N SER A 284 0.32 14.09 -19.28
CA SER A 284 0.81 12.72 -19.17
C SER A 284 2.22 12.61 -19.73
N ILE A 285 3.07 11.90 -19.02
CA ILE A 285 4.37 11.44 -19.47
C ILE A 285 4.29 9.92 -19.60
N ASP A 286 4.22 9.44 -20.83
CA ASP A 286 4.02 8.02 -21.09
C ASP A 286 5.36 7.29 -21.08
N GLY A 287 5.37 6.13 -20.43
CA GLY A 287 6.49 5.19 -20.43
C GLY A 287 6.52 4.32 -21.70
N PRO A 288 7.55 3.51 -21.88
CA PRO A 288 7.64 2.57 -22.98
C PRO A 288 6.51 1.54 -22.91
N LYS A 289 6.05 1.12 -24.09
CA LYS A 289 5.06 0.02 -24.21
C LYS A 289 5.78 -1.31 -24.15
N GLY A 290 5.24 -2.27 -23.39
CA GLY A 290 5.72 -3.65 -23.39
C GLY A 290 6.20 -4.20 -22.06
N GLY A 291 6.07 -3.45 -21.00
CA GLY A 291 6.51 -3.83 -19.67
C GLY A 291 8.05 -3.79 -19.52
N PRO A 292 8.57 -3.59 -18.31
CA PRO A 292 10.00 -3.68 -18.08
C PRO A 292 10.44 -5.15 -18.13
N ASP A 293 11.64 -5.37 -18.64
CA ASP A 293 12.42 -6.53 -18.17
C ASP A 293 12.65 -6.27 -16.67
N ALA A 294 12.01 -7.04 -15.81
CA ALA A 294 11.87 -6.79 -14.37
C ALA A 294 13.21 -6.70 -13.60
N ALA A 295 14.34 -6.84 -14.29
CA ALA A 295 15.68 -6.87 -13.73
C ALA A 295 16.53 -5.63 -14.04
N VAL A 296 16.05 -4.68 -14.86
CA VAL A 296 16.89 -3.57 -15.35
C VAL A 296 16.26 -2.22 -15.01
N PRO A 297 17.02 -1.25 -14.49
CA PRO A 297 16.55 0.11 -14.32
C PRO A 297 15.98 0.69 -15.60
N LEU A 298 14.81 1.33 -15.50
CA LEU A 298 14.13 1.93 -16.64
C LEU A 298 14.14 3.45 -16.50
N SER A 299 14.44 4.13 -17.60
CA SER A 299 14.33 5.59 -17.66
C SER A 299 13.60 6.03 -18.91
N PHE A 300 12.72 7.01 -18.77
CA PHE A 300 12.04 7.66 -19.90
C PHE A 300 11.85 9.14 -19.60
N SER A 301 11.43 9.90 -20.59
CA SER A 301 11.20 11.33 -20.39
C SER A 301 10.15 11.87 -21.35
N GLY A 302 9.55 12.97 -20.94
CA GLY A 302 8.65 13.77 -21.77
C GLY A 302 8.90 15.25 -21.57
N THR A 303 8.14 16.09 -22.24
CA THR A 303 8.27 17.54 -22.17
C THR A 303 6.97 18.18 -21.70
N LEU A 304 7.05 18.98 -20.64
CA LEU A 304 5.98 19.89 -20.25
C LEU A 304 5.99 21.08 -21.21
N LYS A 305 5.20 20.98 -22.28
CA LYS A 305 5.19 21.98 -23.37
C LYS A 305 4.80 23.37 -22.89
N ASN A 306 3.74 23.45 -22.09
CA ASN A 306 3.28 24.68 -21.47
C ASN A 306 3.79 24.74 -20.05
N GLY A 307 4.38 25.85 -19.63
CA GLY A 307 4.77 26.04 -18.23
C GLY A 307 3.57 26.00 -17.29
N GLY A 308 3.84 25.93 -16.01
CA GLY A 308 2.81 25.94 -15.00
C GLY A 308 3.31 25.51 -13.63
N ARG A 309 2.41 25.56 -12.70
CA ARG A 309 2.63 25.15 -11.32
C ARG A 309 2.18 23.70 -11.15
N ILE A 310 3.13 22.80 -10.93
CA ILE A 310 2.83 21.41 -10.62
C ILE A 310 2.25 21.35 -9.22
N VAL A 311 1.03 20.87 -9.08
CA VAL A 311 0.31 20.75 -7.80
C VAL A 311 0.22 19.31 -7.32
N GLY A 312 0.30 18.32 -8.23
CA GLY A 312 0.23 16.90 -7.90
C GLY A 312 0.76 15.99 -9.00
N LEU A 313 1.01 14.75 -8.64
CA LEU A 313 1.44 13.69 -9.55
C LEU A 313 0.60 12.42 -9.34
N ARG A 314 0.42 11.67 -10.42
CA ARG A 314 -0.34 10.41 -10.46
C ARG A 314 0.45 9.35 -11.22
N PRO A 315 1.37 8.62 -10.54
CA PRO A 315 2.02 7.46 -11.13
C PRO A 315 1.02 6.33 -11.38
N MET A 316 1.00 5.83 -12.60
CA MET A 316 0.35 4.58 -12.99
C MET A 316 1.47 3.61 -13.35
N LEU A 317 1.66 2.58 -12.54
CA LEU A 317 2.77 1.66 -12.67
C LEU A 317 2.32 0.36 -13.33
N ASP A 318 3.18 -0.25 -14.12
CA ASP A 318 2.97 -1.53 -14.79
C ASP A 318 3.57 -2.71 -14.03
N SER A 319 4.45 -2.42 -13.06
CA SER A 319 5.15 -3.39 -12.23
C SER A 319 5.46 -2.82 -10.85
N PRO A 320 5.84 -3.64 -9.86
CA PRO A 320 6.44 -3.16 -8.62
C PRO A 320 7.80 -2.49 -8.88
N TYR A 321 8.04 -1.36 -8.24
CA TYR A 321 9.31 -0.65 -8.31
C TYR A 321 9.85 -0.36 -6.91
N ALA A 322 11.13 -0.68 -6.68
CA ALA A 322 11.83 -0.34 -5.44
C ALA A 322 11.98 1.17 -5.29
N SER A 323 12.18 1.88 -6.42
CA SER A 323 12.21 3.34 -6.46
C SER A 323 11.54 3.88 -7.72
N VAL A 324 10.79 4.98 -7.55
CA VAL A 324 10.27 5.79 -8.66
C VAL A 324 10.69 7.23 -8.40
N GLU A 325 11.47 7.81 -9.30
CA GLU A 325 11.90 9.21 -9.21
C GLU A 325 11.40 10.00 -10.42
N VAL A 326 10.70 11.09 -10.16
CA VAL A 326 10.23 12.04 -11.18
C VAL A 326 10.94 13.36 -10.95
N THR A 327 11.66 13.84 -11.97
CA THR A 327 12.53 15.01 -11.88
C THR A 327 12.28 15.97 -13.04
N ALA A 328 12.15 17.25 -12.74
CA ALA A 328 12.17 18.29 -13.76
C ALA A 328 13.61 18.72 -14.03
N VAL A 329 13.99 18.84 -15.29
CA VAL A 329 15.33 19.28 -15.73
C VAL A 329 15.22 20.63 -16.41
N ALA A 330 15.74 21.65 -15.78
CA ALA A 330 15.79 22.99 -16.33
C ALA A 330 16.79 23.07 -17.52
N ALA A 331 16.63 24.07 -18.38
CA ALA A 331 17.54 24.31 -19.49
C ALA A 331 19.02 24.49 -19.07
N SER A 332 19.26 24.92 -17.82
CA SER A 332 20.58 25.00 -17.22
C SER A 332 21.18 23.65 -16.80
N GLY A 333 20.44 22.55 -16.93
CA GLY A 333 20.78 21.22 -16.42
C GLY A 333 20.46 21.03 -14.91
N ARG A 334 19.96 22.06 -14.21
CA ARG A 334 19.55 21.92 -12.80
C ARG A 334 18.36 21.00 -12.71
N LYS A 335 18.46 19.99 -11.84
CA LYS A 335 17.38 19.05 -11.53
C LYS A 335 16.58 19.49 -10.31
N VAL A 336 15.24 19.33 -10.39
CA VAL A 336 14.29 19.59 -9.31
C VAL A 336 13.46 18.32 -9.14
N SER A 337 13.53 17.71 -7.97
CA SER A 337 12.69 16.53 -7.68
C SER A 337 11.21 16.95 -7.61
N LEU A 338 10.35 16.21 -8.30
CA LEU A 338 8.90 16.40 -8.29
C LEU A 338 8.20 15.34 -7.45
N LEU A 339 8.72 14.11 -7.44
CA LEU A 339 8.20 13.01 -6.64
C LEU A 339 9.28 11.95 -6.47
N LYS A 340 9.32 11.35 -5.29
CA LYS A 340 10.11 10.16 -5.02
C LYS A 340 9.26 9.16 -4.26
N LEU A 341 9.22 7.91 -4.75
CA LEU A 341 8.48 6.81 -4.11
C LEU A 341 9.45 5.66 -3.80
N ARG A 342 9.13 4.90 -2.75
CA ARG A 342 9.81 3.66 -2.37
C ARG A 342 8.82 2.49 -2.35
N ASN A 343 9.25 1.33 -2.87
CA ASN A 343 8.48 0.10 -2.88
C ASN A 343 7.07 0.28 -3.49
N ALA A 344 6.97 1.17 -4.49
CA ALA A 344 5.70 1.51 -5.12
C ALA A 344 5.14 0.33 -5.93
N ARG A 345 3.83 0.12 -5.83
CA ARG A 345 3.17 -1.05 -6.41
C ARG A 345 2.00 -0.65 -7.30
N PRO A 346 1.78 -1.36 -8.42
CA PRO A 346 0.71 -1.05 -9.37
C PRO A 346 -0.70 -1.27 -8.78
N GLU A 347 -0.84 -2.11 -7.75
CA GLU A 347 -2.12 -2.37 -7.12
C GLU A 347 -2.68 -1.17 -6.35
N TRP A 348 -1.84 -0.18 -6.08
CA TRP A 348 -2.15 1.00 -5.30
C TRP A 348 -1.79 2.29 -6.05
N PRO A 349 -2.44 2.59 -7.19
CA PRO A 349 -2.25 3.83 -7.91
C PRO A 349 -2.81 4.98 -7.10
N ARG A 350 -2.01 6.01 -6.87
CA ARG A 350 -2.37 7.10 -5.97
C ARG A 350 -2.04 8.45 -6.59
N ARG A 351 -2.84 9.47 -6.25
CA ARG A 351 -2.47 10.86 -6.47
C ARG A 351 -1.67 11.38 -5.28
N TYR A 352 -0.55 12.01 -5.56
CA TYR A 352 0.31 12.68 -4.60
C TYR A 352 0.20 14.19 -4.80
N TRP A 353 -0.59 14.85 -3.94
CA TRP A 353 -0.64 16.30 -3.90
C TRP A 353 0.60 16.84 -3.20
N LEU A 354 1.33 17.78 -3.83
CA LEU A 354 2.49 18.41 -3.22
C LEU A 354 2.07 19.34 -2.08
N VAL A 355 2.84 19.39 -1.00
CA VAL A 355 2.65 20.40 0.05
C VAL A 355 3.01 21.78 -0.52
N ASP A 356 4.17 21.85 -1.19
CA ASP A 356 4.69 23.05 -1.84
C ASP A 356 4.68 22.85 -3.36
N PRO A 357 3.75 23.46 -4.09
CA PRO A 357 3.70 23.39 -5.55
C PRO A 357 4.96 23.95 -6.21
N ILE A 358 5.35 23.36 -7.35
CA ILE A 358 6.60 23.67 -8.03
C ILE A 358 6.33 24.39 -9.36
N GLU A 359 6.83 25.61 -9.51
CA GLU A 359 6.73 26.37 -10.75
C GLU A 359 7.77 25.85 -11.77
N LEU A 360 7.28 25.52 -12.97
CA LEU A 360 8.12 25.07 -14.07
C LEU A 360 7.88 25.90 -15.33
N PRO A 361 8.94 26.33 -16.02
CA PRO A 361 8.81 27.03 -17.30
C PRO A 361 8.32 26.11 -18.41
N ALA A 362 7.83 26.70 -19.48
CA ALA A 362 7.48 25.97 -20.71
C ALA A 362 8.70 25.20 -21.24
N ASN A 363 8.44 24.09 -21.92
CA ASN A 363 9.44 23.19 -22.50
C ASN A 363 10.38 22.55 -21.46
N THR A 364 9.97 22.47 -20.20
CA THR A 364 10.73 21.74 -19.18
C THR A 364 10.71 20.25 -19.47
N LYS A 365 11.89 19.61 -19.51
CA LYS A 365 12.03 18.15 -19.60
C LYS A 365 11.66 17.52 -18.27
N ILE A 366 10.81 16.52 -18.29
CA ILE A 366 10.47 15.67 -17.14
C ILE A 366 11.15 14.32 -17.35
N GLU A 367 12.04 13.96 -16.45
CA GLU A 367 12.72 12.66 -16.41
C GLU A 367 12.08 11.76 -15.38
N VAL A 368 11.88 10.49 -15.73
CA VAL A 368 11.39 9.45 -14.84
C VAL A 368 12.43 8.34 -14.78
N THR A 369 12.82 7.96 -13.59
CA THR A 369 13.74 6.83 -13.35
C THR A 369 13.09 5.84 -12.41
N LEU A 370 13.16 4.57 -12.75
CA LEU A 370 12.51 3.46 -12.07
C LEU A 370 13.55 2.38 -11.77
N GLU A 371 13.65 1.97 -10.50
CA GLU A 371 14.43 0.82 -10.10
C GLU A 371 13.48 -0.37 -9.87
N PRO A 372 13.77 -1.55 -10.44
CA PRO A 372 12.90 -2.72 -10.29
C PRO A 372 12.68 -3.08 -8.81
N GLY A 373 11.46 -3.47 -8.48
CA GLY A 373 11.08 -4.00 -7.18
C GLY A 373 10.94 -5.51 -7.20
N ASP A 374 10.73 -6.09 -6.03
CA ASP A 374 10.48 -7.52 -5.90
C ASP A 374 9.03 -7.85 -6.31
N PRO A 375 8.81 -8.65 -7.38
CA PRO A 375 7.49 -9.01 -7.84
C PRO A 375 6.76 -9.99 -6.89
N ASP A 376 7.51 -10.73 -6.06
CA ASP A 376 6.96 -11.77 -5.18
C ASP A 376 6.43 -11.21 -3.85
N ILE A 377 6.76 -9.95 -3.55
CA ILE A 377 6.28 -9.25 -2.37
C ILE A 377 4.95 -8.55 -2.68
N GLY A 378 3.89 -8.93 -2.00
CA GLY A 378 2.62 -8.22 -2.07
C GLY A 378 1.39 -9.11 -1.94
N PRO A 379 0.18 -8.54 -2.05
CA PRO A 379 -1.04 -9.30 -1.93
C PRO A 379 -1.14 -10.36 -3.02
N LEU A 380 -1.55 -11.56 -2.62
CA LEU A 380 -1.72 -12.72 -3.51
C LEU A 380 -2.58 -12.37 -4.73
N GLY A 381 -2.07 -12.63 -5.91
CA GLY A 381 -2.74 -12.47 -7.19
C GLY A 381 -1.87 -11.73 -8.22
N LYS A 382 -2.11 -11.98 -9.52
CA LYS A 382 -1.49 -11.18 -10.58
C LYS A 382 -1.91 -9.73 -10.42
N ALA A 383 -0.93 -8.84 -10.33
CA ALA A 383 -1.17 -7.42 -10.46
C ALA A 383 -1.80 -7.15 -11.84
N GLU A 384 -2.86 -6.34 -11.89
CA GLU A 384 -3.26 -5.77 -13.16
C GLU A 384 -2.12 -4.85 -13.62
N SER A 385 -1.57 -5.11 -14.80
CA SER A 385 -0.58 -4.22 -15.39
C SER A 385 -1.30 -3.02 -16.01
N PHE A 386 -1.01 -1.84 -15.51
CA PHE A 386 -1.37 -0.59 -16.17
C PHE A 386 -0.34 -0.27 -17.26
N ALA A 387 -0.72 0.61 -18.18
CA ALA A 387 0.27 1.27 -19.02
C ALA A 387 1.12 2.18 -18.11
N LEU A 388 2.44 2.05 -18.18
CA LEU A 388 3.35 2.89 -17.41
C LEU A 388 3.20 4.36 -17.81
N GLN A 389 2.81 5.20 -16.85
CA GLN A 389 2.52 6.60 -17.09
C GLN A 389 2.70 7.43 -15.83
N ILE A 390 3.21 8.63 -15.96
CA ILE A 390 3.23 9.63 -14.89
C ILE A 390 2.31 10.78 -15.28
N GLY A 391 1.16 10.87 -14.62
CA GLY A 391 0.27 12.02 -14.72
C GLY A 391 0.80 13.19 -13.90
N LEU A 392 0.77 14.39 -14.47
CA LEU A 392 1.05 15.64 -13.79
C LEU A 392 -0.24 16.45 -13.70
N ASP A 393 -0.56 16.94 -12.51
CA ASP A 393 -1.64 17.91 -12.31
C ASP A 393 -1.04 19.31 -12.24
N VAL A 394 -1.39 20.13 -13.22
CA VAL A 394 -0.72 21.41 -13.51
C VAL A 394 -1.74 22.54 -13.51
N VAL A 395 -1.47 23.62 -12.78
CA VAL A 395 -2.17 24.90 -12.96
C VAL A 395 -1.36 25.69 -13.99
N PRO A 396 -1.90 25.98 -15.20
CA PRO A 396 -1.17 26.69 -16.26
C PRO A 396 -0.71 28.07 -15.81
N GLN A 397 0.35 28.60 -16.42
CA GLN A 397 0.81 29.98 -16.23
C GLN A 397 -0.10 30.99 -16.92
#